data_ea89f2866ef3d0100c5048e31277b9bb
#
_entry.id   ea89f2866ef3d0100c5048e31277b9bb
#
_cell.length_a   1.000
_cell.length_b   1.000
_cell.length_c   1.000
_cell.angle_alpha   90.00
_cell.angle_beta   90.00
_cell.angle_gamma   90.00
#
_symmetry.space_group_name_H-M   'P 1'
#
loop_
_entity.id
_entity.type
_entity.pdbx_description
1 polymer ?
#
loop_
_entity_poly.entity_id
_entity_poly.type
_entity_poly.pdbx_seq_one_letter_code
_entity_poly.pdbx_strand_id
1 'polypeptide(L)'
;MAKAQFPIDGKPGVDFKATSLMGMRIHPVTKKKKHHNGTDIWSKHEPCWIEAPYDGKVIEAKKSTAAGGGFGNYVILLHKINGKDYTSLYAHMGDGTIKVKKGQKIEAGTPLGKMASTGMSTGKHLHWELRLGKQHIWDANGKNYIEPIAFFKALIAQEKIIATASVVATEDDPVAPEPTHDAKGAAAIVKPATTAPKPPAKATAKAPVKPALKGTLKKGSKNGLVTYLQNSLGVVGDTPGTFGEKTHLAVVDLQKKNKLTADGIVGPLTWGKIK
;
A
#
# COMPACT_ATOMS: atom_id res chain seq x y z
N MET A 1 -12.70 9.37 6.80
CA MET A 1 -12.32 7.97 6.46
C MET A 1 -10.81 7.92 6.30
N ALA A 2 -10.16 6.88 6.82
CA ALA A 2 -8.74 6.67 6.65
C ALA A 2 -8.40 6.63 5.16
N LYS A 3 -7.38 7.37 4.76
CA LYS A 3 -6.90 7.39 3.37
C LYS A 3 -5.63 6.57 3.30
N ALA A 4 -5.67 5.44 2.61
CA ALA A 4 -4.48 4.61 2.41
C ALA A 4 -3.45 5.35 1.56
N GLN A 5 -2.18 5.25 1.95
CA GLN A 5 -1.04 5.81 1.22
C GLN A 5 0.19 4.88 1.29
N PHE A 6 1.23 5.19 0.56
CA PHE A 6 2.52 4.56 0.77
C PHE A 6 3.24 5.19 1.97
N PRO A 7 4.14 4.45 2.65
CA PRO A 7 4.85 4.94 3.82
C PRO A 7 5.97 5.94 3.50
N ILE A 8 6.13 6.30 2.25
CA ILE A 8 7.11 7.26 1.73
C ILE A 8 6.40 8.15 0.74
N ASP A 9 6.56 9.46 0.89
CA ASP A 9 5.99 10.44 -0.04
C ASP A 9 6.56 10.29 -1.46
N GLY A 10 5.70 10.62 -2.43
CA GLY A 10 6.04 10.61 -3.84
C GLY A 10 5.41 9.46 -4.64
N LYS A 11 5.91 9.28 -5.86
CA LYS A 11 5.38 8.32 -6.83
C LYS A 11 6.23 7.05 -6.87
N PRO A 12 5.62 5.85 -6.72
CA PRO A 12 6.32 4.58 -6.91
C PRO A 12 6.99 4.50 -8.29
N GLY A 13 8.26 4.05 -8.31
CA GLY A 13 9.07 3.94 -9.54
C GLY A 13 9.72 5.25 -9.99
N VAL A 14 9.33 6.40 -9.44
CA VAL A 14 9.89 7.73 -9.75
C VAL A 14 10.64 8.30 -8.55
N ASP A 15 9.96 8.42 -7.42
CA ASP A 15 10.49 9.05 -6.21
C ASP A 15 11.06 8.01 -5.24
N PHE A 16 10.48 6.82 -5.26
CA PHE A 16 10.96 5.68 -4.51
C PHE A 16 10.76 4.36 -5.28
N LYS A 17 11.56 3.35 -4.95
CA LYS A 17 11.50 2.03 -5.60
C LYS A 17 11.82 0.91 -4.62
N ALA A 18 11.20 -0.26 -4.82
CA ALA A 18 11.62 -1.48 -4.15
C ALA A 18 13.01 -1.89 -4.64
N THR A 19 13.92 -2.08 -3.70
CA THR A 19 15.28 -2.58 -3.98
C THR A 19 15.40 -4.07 -3.70
N SER A 20 14.52 -4.61 -2.83
CA SER A 20 14.44 -6.03 -2.56
C SER A 20 13.01 -6.38 -2.11
N LEU A 21 12.36 -7.27 -2.84
CA LEU A 21 11.01 -7.72 -2.53
C LEU A 21 11.01 -8.79 -1.43
N MET A 22 9.83 -9.00 -0.84
CA MET A 22 9.57 -10.12 0.06
C MET A 22 9.79 -11.46 -0.64
N GLY A 23 10.33 -12.46 0.07
CA GLY A 23 10.53 -13.81 -0.44
C GLY A 23 11.89 -14.41 -0.15
N MET A 24 12.15 -15.60 -0.70
CA MET A 24 13.43 -16.30 -0.51
C MET A 24 14.55 -15.59 -1.27
N ARG A 25 15.61 -15.19 -0.56
CA ARG A 25 16.80 -14.55 -1.15
C ARG A 25 18.09 -14.98 -0.44
N ILE A 26 19.23 -14.70 -1.06
CA ILE A 26 20.52 -14.74 -0.37
C ILE A 26 20.64 -13.46 0.47
N HIS A 27 20.79 -13.61 1.77
CA HIS A 27 20.89 -12.47 2.68
C HIS A 27 22.18 -11.68 2.41
N PRO A 28 22.13 -10.35 2.19
CA PRO A 28 23.28 -9.56 1.73
C PRO A 28 24.47 -9.57 2.69
N VAL A 29 24.21 -9.66 4.00
CA VAL A 29 25.24 -9.69 5.05
C VAL A 29 25.69 -11.11 5.36
N THR A 30 24.75 -12.02 5.68
CA THR A 30 25.09 -13.38 6.15
C THR A 30 25.40 -14.35 5.03
N LYS A 31 25.12 -14.00 3.77
CA LYS A 31 25.27 -14.84 2.56
C LYS A 31 24.50 -16.17 2.60
N LYS A 32 23.63 -16.36 3.56
CA LYS A 32 22.77 -17.54 3.69
C LYS A 32 21.43 -17.34 3.01
N LYS A 33 20.86 -18.41 2.45
CA LYS A 33 19.49 -18.40 1.92
C LYS A 33 18.51 -18.19 3.07
N LYS A 34 17.68 -17.13 2.98
CA LYS A 34 16.75 -16.74 4.03
C LYS A 34 15.49 -16.11 3.43
N HIS A 35 14.36 -16.29 4.10
CA HIS A 35 13.15 -15.58 3.74
C HIS A 35 13.26 -14.11 4.18
N HIS A 36 12.98 -13.19 3.27
CA HIS A 36 12.84 -11.76 3.51
C HIS A 36 11.37 -11.47 3.80
N ASN A 37 11.05 -11.12 5.03
CA ASN A 37 9.67 -10.99 5.50
C ASN A 37 9.00 -9.68 5.08
N GLY A 38 9.74 -8.76 4.49
CA GLY A 38 9.25 -7.47 4.05
C GLY A 38 9.79 -7.08 2.68
N THR A 39 9.59 -5.83 2.34
CA THR A 39 10.14 -5.22 1.14
C THR A 39 11.04 -4.06 1.53
N ASP A 40 12.25 -4.03 0.95
CA ASP A 40 13.19 -2.94 1.12
C ASP A 40 12.92 -1.86 0.07
N ILE A 41 12.78 -0.61 0.52
CA ILE A 41 12.45 0.55 -0.32
C ILE A 41 13.53 1.62 -0.18
N TRP A 42 14.08 2.03 -1.31
CA TRP A 42 14.92 3.21 -1.43
C TRP A 42 14.10 4.41 -1.92
N SER A 43 14.44 5.61 -1.44
CA SER A 43 13.88 6.88 -1.89
C SER A 43 14.96 7.87 -2.27
N LYS A 44 14.68 8.72 -3.26
CA LYS A 44 15.55 9.83 -3.66
C LYS A 44 15.47 11.04 -2.71
N HIS A 45 14.44 11.10 -1.86
CA HIS A 45 14.23 12.24 -0.97
C HIS A 45 15.24 12.27 0.19
N GLU A 46 15.72 13.47 0.52
CA GLU A 46 16.59 13.75 1.65
C GLU A 46 16.15 15.02 2.38
N PRO A 47 15.80 14.94 3.65
CA PRO A 47 15.60 13.73 4.44
C PRO A 47 14.32 12.97 3.99
N CYS A 48 14.36 11.65 4.00
CA CYS A 48 13.18 10.82 3.72
C CYS A 48 12.44 10.49 5.01
N TRP A 49 11.23 11.02 5.16
CA TRP A 49 10.33 10.65 6.25
C TRP A 49 9.60 9.35 5.93
N ILE A 50 9.45 8.52 6.94
CA ILE A 50 8.60 7.34 6.92
C ILE A 50 7.31 7.72 7.63
N GLU A 51 6.18 7.51 6.98
CA GLU A 51 4.86 7.89 7.44
C GLU A 51 3.95 6.66 7.62
N ALA A 52 2.94 6.79 8.48
CA ALA A 52 1.94 5.75 8.63
C ALA A 52 1.12 5.61 7.33
N PRO A 53 1.05 4.42 6.70
CA PRO A 53 0.33 4.24 5.46
C PRO A 53 -1.19 4.11 5.64
N TYR A 54 -1.65 3.98 6.88
CA TYR A 54 -3.05 3.85 7.27
C TYR A 54 -3.21 4.19 8.75
N ASP A 55 -4.44 4.51 9.17
CA ASP A 55 -4.77 4.73 10.58
C ASP A 55 -4.40 3.51 11.42
N GLY A 56 -4.00 3.74 12.66
CA GLY A 56 -3.62 2.64 13.52
C GLY A 56 -3.24 3.03 14.94
N LYS A 57 -2.65 2.06 15.62
CA LYS A 57 -2.10 2.22 16.96
C LYS A 57 -0.65 1.75 16.97
N VAL A 58 0.22 2.53 17.55
CA VAL A 58 1.62 2.14 17.78
C VAL A 58 1.65 1.04 18.84
N ILE A 59 2.07 -0.16 18.48
CA ILE A 59 2.22 -1.27 19.43
C ILE A 59 3.67 -1.41 19.91
N GLU A 60 4.63 -0.93 19.12
CA GLU A 60 6.03 -0.84 19.53
C GLU A 60 6.72 0.33 18.84
N ALA A 61 7.59 1.04 19.57
CA ALA A 61 8.51 2.06 19.05
C ALA A 61 9.83 1.87 19.80
N LYS A 62 10.83 1.30 19.13
CA LYS A 62 12.06 0.85 19.77
C LYS A 62 13.30 1.47 19.16
N LYS A 63 14.18 1.95 20.03
CA LYS A 63 15.55 2.30 19.66
C LYS A 63 16.41 1.06 19.86
N SER A 64 17.19 0.69 18.86
CA SER A 64 18.17 -0.37 19.02
C SER A 64 19.34 0.13 19.86
N THR A 65 19.72 -0.64 20.87
CA THR A 65 20.90 -0.36 21.69
C THR A 65 22.12 -1.17 21.26
N ALA A 66 21.97 -2.10 20.32
CA ALA A 66 23.03 -2.99 19.86
C ALA A 66 23.51 -2.61 18.46
N ALA A 67 24.80 -2.33 18.33
CA ALA A 67 25.44 -2.23 17.03
C ALA A 67 25.27 -3.53 16.27
N GLY A 68 24.65 -3.47 15.06
CA GLY A 68 24.51 -4.59 14.15
C GLY A 68 23.36 -5.56 14.42
N GLY A 69 22.44 -5.30 15.35
CA GLY A 69 21.32 -6.22 15.64
C GLY A 69 20.05 -5.93 14.86
N GLY A 70 19.58 -6.88 14.02
CA GLY A 70 18.21 -6.97 13.51
C GLY A 70 17.69 -5.71 12.80
N PHE A 71 16.52 -5.24 13.21
CA PHE A 71 15.78 -4.12 12.59
C PHE A 71 16.36 -2.72 12.87
N GLY A 72 17.36 -2.59 13.73
CA GLY A 72 17.81 -1.27 14.19
C GLY A 72 16.69 -0.53 14.93
N ASN A 73 16.55 0.77 14.69
CA ASN A 73 15.42 1.53 15.22
C ASN A 73 14.18 1.26 14.39
N TYR A 74 13.05 0.94 15.05
CA TYR A 74 11.85 0.56 14.35
C TYR A 74 10.56 0.96 15.06
N VAL A 75 9.49 1.00 14.29
CA VAL A 75 8.11 1.19 14.76
C VAL A 75 7.26 0.03 14.24
N ILE A 76 6.34 -0.46 15.08
CA ILE A 76 5.30 -1.41 14.69
C ILE A 76 3.94 -0.79 14.94
N LEU A 77 3.08 -0.85 13.93
CA LEU A 77 1.71 -0.38 13.98
C LEU A 77 0.73 -1.55 13.91
N LEU A 78 -0.38 -1.42 14.61
CA LEU A 78 -1.56 -2.26 14.47
C LEU A 78 -2.64 -1.45 13.71
N HIS A 79 -3.13 -1.99 12.62
CA HIS A 79 -4.17 -1.43 11.78
C HIS A 79 -5.44 -2.30 11.82
N LYS A 80 -6.60 -1.67 11.65
CA LYS A 80 -7.85 -2.37 11.35
C LYS A 80 -8.30 -1.97 9.94
N ILE A 81 -8.10 -2.85 8.96
CA ILE A 81 -8.38 -2.60 7.55
C ILE A 81 -9.45 -3.57 7.08
N ASN A 82 -10.59 -3.06 6.59
CA ASN A 82 -11.72 -3.88 6.12
C ASN A 82 -12.13 -4.96 7.15
N GLY A 83 -12.21 -4.58 8.44
CA GLY A 83 -12.61 -5.46 9.55
C GLY A 83 -11.54 -6.45 10.04
N LYS A 84 -10.40 -6.55 9.35
CA LYS A 84 -9.29 -7.45 9.72
C LYS A 84 -8.16 -6.68 10.39
N ASP A 85 -7.46 -7.35 11.30
CA ASP A 85 -6.29 -6.80 11.99
C ASP A 85 -5.01 -7.12 11.20
N TYR A 86 -4.16 -6.10 11.04
CA TYR A 86 -2.85 -6.20 10.40
C TYR A 86 -1.81 -5.51 11.26
N THR A 87 -0.60 -6.05 11.30
CA THR A 87 0.56 -5.36 11.86
C THR A 87 1.55 -5.02 10.76
N SER A 88 2.11 -3.82 10.84
CA SER A 88 3.17 -3.37 9.93
C SER A 88 4.41 -2.94 10.71
N LEU A 89 5.59 -3.25 10.21
CA LEU A 89 6.88 -2.91 10.80
C LEU A 89 7.66 -2.01 9.85
N TYR A 90 8.29 -0.98 10.41
CA TYR A 90 9.10 0.01 9.70
C TYR A 90 10.46 0.09 10.39
N ALA A 91 11.51 -0.39 9.73
CA ALA A 91 12.83 -0.56 10.32
C ALA A 91 13.92 0.33 9.70
N HIS A 92 15.11 0.23 10.28
CA HIS A 92 16.33 0.94 9.88
C HIS A 92 16.23 2.48 9.99
N MET A 93 15.37 2.97 10.91
CA MET A 93 15.23 4.41 11.16
C MET A 93 16.46 5.02 11.79
N GLY A 94 16.67 6.31 11.55
CA GLY A 94 17.79 7.09 12.13
C GLY A 94 17.68 7.28 13.63
N ASP A 95 18.83 7.43 14.29
CA ASP A 95 18.91 7.69 15.73
C ASP A 95 18.20 8.99 16.09
N GLY A 96 17.40 8.95 17.15
CA GLY A 96 16.64 10.10 17.64
C GLY A 96 15.51 10.60 16.73
N THR A 97 15.23 9.92 15.61
CA THR A 97 14.23 10.40 14.65
C THR A 97 12.81 9.85 14.86
N ILE A 98 12.62 8.80 15.67
CA ILE A 98 11.29 8.25 15.98
C ILE A 98 10.44 9.32 16.65
N LYS A 99 9.25 9.60 16.09
CA LYS A 99 8.32 10.66 16.51
C LYS A 99 7.12 10.16 17.28
N VAL A 100 6.92 8.86 17.36
CA VAL A 100 5.76 8.23 17.99
C VAL A 100 6.16 7.37 19.19
N LYS A 101 5.20 7.07 20.07
CA LYS A 101 5.40 6.25 21.27
C LYS A 101 4.37 5.12 21.35
N LYS A 102 4.75 4.02 22.00
CA LYS A 102 3.86 2.88 22.25
C LYS A 102 2.53 3.33 22.86
N GLY A 103 1.44 2.80 22.35
CA GLY A 103 0.07 3.10 22.77
C GLY A 103 -0.57 4.27 22.02
N GLN A 104 0.18 5.09 21.30
CA GLN A 104 -0.33 6.23 20.55
C GLN A 104 -1.25 5.77 19.42
N LYS A 105 -2.44 6.39 19.30
CA LYS A 105 -3.27 6.32 18.09
C LYS A 105 -2.71 7.30 17.07
N ILE A 106 -2.69 6.89 15.82
CA ILE A 106 -2.15 7.67 14.70
C ILE A 106 -3.08 7.59 13.51
N GLU A 107 -3.05 8.59 12.68
CA GLU A 107 -3.72 8.67 11.40
C GLU A 107 -2.74 8.40 10.25
N ALA A 108 -3.26 8.02 9.08
CA ALA A 108 -2.46 7.95 7.86
C ALA A 108 -1.73 9.28 7.62
N GLY A 109 -0.48 9.23 7.16
CA GLY A 109 0.39 10.39 6.98
C GLY A 109 1.13 10.84 8.24
N THR A 110 0.85 10.25 9.43
CA THR A 110 1.62 10.59 10.65
C THR A 110 3.09 10.20 10.48
N PRO A 111 4.05 11.14 10.66
CA PRO A 111 5.47 10.83 10.60
C PRO A 111 5.90 9.88 11.72
N LEU A 112 6.53 8.77 11.36
CA LEU A 112 7.03 7.75 12.28
C LEU A 112 8.49 7.98 12.65
N GLY A 113 9.33 8.32 11.66
CA GLY A 113 10.76 8.56 11.79
C GLY A 113 11.41 8.80 10.42
N LYS A 114 12.73 8.96 10.39
CA LYS A 114 13.49 9.16 9.15
C LYS A 114 14.14 7.86 8.70
N MET A 115 14.09 7.60 7.40
CA MET A 115 14.83 6.50 6.78
C MET A 115 16.33 6.67 6.98
N ALA A 116 16.99 5.59 7.39
CA ALA A 116 18.45 5.54 7.57
C ALA A 116 19.01 4.13 7.34
N SER A 117 20.05 3.74 8.08
CA SER A 117 20.73 2.44 7.95
C SER A 117 21.15 1.89 9.31
N THR A 118 20.27 1.98 10.33
CA THR A 118 20.54 1.39 11.65
C THR A 118 20.28 -0.10 11.68
N GLY A 119 20.92 -0.85 12.57
CA GLY A 119 20.76 -2.30 12.67
C GLY A 119 21.51 -3.07 11.58
N MET A 120 20.98 -4.23 11.16
CA MET A 120 21.59 -5.09 10.14
C MET A 120 21.23 -4.60 8.74
N SER A 121 21.80 -3.50 8.32
CA SER A 121 21.55 -2.82 7.06
C SER A 121 22.86 -2.57 6.31
N THR A 122 22.81 -2.68 4.98
CA THR A 122 23.96 -2.44 4.08
C THR A 122 23.93 -1.05 3.44
N GLY A 123 22.91 -0.24 3.74
CA GLY A 123 22.73 1.10 3.18
C GLY A 123 21.38 1.67 3.54
N LYS A 124 21.19 2.96 3.26
CA LYS A 124 19.97 3.67 3.58
C LYS A 124 18.77 3.13 2.81
N HIS A 125 17.78 2.57 3.53
CA HIS A 125 16.50 2.09 3.00
C HIS A 125 15.47 1.97 4.12
N LEU A 126 14.19 1.88 3.75
CA LEU A 126 13.12 1.41 4.61
C LEU A 126 12.97 -0.10 4.42
N HIS A 127 13.07 -0.88 5.48
CA HIS A 127 12.56 -2.24 5.51
C HIS A 127 11.12 -2.21 6.02
N TRP A 128 10.16 -2.62 5.19
CA TRP A 128 8.73 -2.56 5.46
C TRP A 128 8.10 -3.93 5.42
N GLU A 129 7.50 -4.36 6.55
CA GLU A 129 6.76 -5.62 6.67
C GLU A 129 5.27 -5.36 6.88
N LEU A 130 4.43 -6.23 6.34
CA LEU A 130 3.00 -6.31 6.63
C LEU A 130 2.64 -7.74 6.99
N ARG A 131 1.87 -7.93 8.06
CA ARG A 131 1.48 -9.24 8.54
C ARG A 131 0.00 -9.25 8.95
N LEU A 132 -0.70 -10.33 8.62
CA LEU A 132 -2.06 -10.56 9.09
C LEU A 132 -2.03 -10.93 10.59
N GLY A 133 -2.88 -10.26 11.39
CA GLY A 133 -3.05 -10.51 12.81
C GLY A 133 -2.69 -9.33 13.71
N LYS A 134 -3.01 -9.46 15.01
CA LYS A 134 -2.86 -8.40 16.03
C LYS A 134 -1.46 -8.26 16.58
N GLN A 135 -0.60 -9.26 16.39
CA GLN A 135 0.76 -9.28 16.92
C GLN A 135 1.76 -9.45 15.80
N HIS A 136 2.82 -8.67 15.87
CA HIS A 136 3.96 -8.83 14.97
C HIS A 136 4.89 -9.88 15.57
N ILE A 137 4.70 -11.14 15.18
CA ILE A 137 5.54 -12.27 15.59
C ILE A 137 6.45 -12.61 14.42
N TRP A 138 7.77 -12.58 14.66
CA TRP A 138 8.73 -12.96 13.64
C TRP A 138 8.58 -14.44 13.28
N ASP A 139 8.62 -14.75 11.98
CA ASP A 139 8.56 -16.11 11.45
C ASP A 139 9.59 -16.29 10.34
N ALA A 140 10.47 -17.26 10.50
CA ALA A 140 11.57 -17.50 9.56
C ALA A 140 11.10 -17.94 8.16
N ASN A 141 9.89 -18.48 8.06
CA ASN A 141 9.32 -19.02 6.82
C ASN A 141 8.33 -18.03 6.16
N GLY A 142 8.15 -16.85 6.73
CA GLY A 142 7.27 -15.82 6.19
C GLY A 142 5.77 -16.12 6.34
N LYS A 143 5.37 -16.97 7.29
CA LYS A 143 3.95 -17.29 7.54
C LYS A 143 3.17 -16.05 7.96
N ASN A 144 2.02 -15.82 7.33
CA ASN A 144 1.13 -14.67 7.53
C ASN A 144 1.72 -13.31 7.11
N TYR A 145 2.90 -13.25 6.55
CA TYR A 145 3.42 -12.04 5.93
C TYR A 145 2.79 -11.82 4.56
N ILE A 146 2.62 -10.56 4.21
CA ILE A 146 1.95 -10.10 2.99
C ILE A 146 2.88 -9.10 2.33
N GLU A 147 3.03 -9.16 1.01
CA GLU A 147 3.83 -8.19 0.27
C GLU A 147 3.18 -6.80 0.41
N PRO A 148 3.84 -5.85 1.12
CA PRO A 148 3.17 -4.63 1.54
C PRO A 148 2.87 -3.67 0.38
N ILE A 149 3.75 -3.57 -0.63
CA ILE A 149 3.53 -2.67 -1.78
C ILE A 149 2.29 -3.08 -2.56
N ALA A 150 2.14 -4.38 -2.86
CA ALA A 150 0.99 -4.89 -3.59
C ALA A 150 -0.31 -4.69 -2.79
N PHE A 151 -0.28 -4.95 -1.48
CA PHE A 151 -1.43 -4.76 -0.60
C PHE A 151 -1.91 -3.31 -0.58
N PHE A 152 -1.02 -2.36 -0.28
CA PHE A 152 -1.38 -0.94 -0.19
C PHE A 152 -1.71 -0.33 -1.55
N LYS A 153 -1.08 -0.77 -2.63
CA LYS A 153 -1.46 -0.36 -3.99
C LYS A 153 -2.91 -0.74 -4.31
N ALA A 154 -3.33 -1.96 -3.94
CA ALA A 154 -4.72 -2.41 -4.12
C ALA A 154 -5.69 -1.64 -3.22
N LEU A 155 -5.33 -1.39 -1.97
CA LEU A 155 -6.14 -0.63 -1.01
C LEU A 155 -6.36 0.81 -1.46
N ILE A 156 -5.32 1.51 -1.87
CA ILE A 156 -5.37 2.88 -2.42
C ILE A 156 -6.27 2.94 -3.67
N ALA A 157 -6.18 1.95 -4.55
CA ALA A 157 -7.02 1.88 -5.75
C ALA A 157 -8.50 1.66 -5.39
N GLN A 158 -8.78 0.82 -4.40
CA GLN A 158 -10.15 0.57 -3.92
C GLN A 158 -10.78 1.82 -3.30
N GLU A 159 -10.05 2.55 -2.47
CA GLU A 159 -10.54 3.79 -1.85
C GLU A 159 -10.84 4.88 -2.88
N LYS A 160 -10.03 5.01 -3.93
CA LYS A 160 -10.29 5.93 -5.04
C LYS A 160 -11.59 5.61 -5.76
N ILE A 161 -11.87 4.33 -6.01
CA ILE A 161 -13.12 3.89 -6.67
C ILE A 161 -14.33 4.24 -5.80
N ILE A 162 -14.27 3.98 -4.49
CA ILE A 162 -15.35 4.28 -3.56
C ILE A 162 -15.60 5.79 -3.50
N ALA A 163 -14.56 6.61 -3.41
CA ALA A 163 -14.66 8.07 -3.40
C ALA A 163 -15.33 8.61 -4.68
N THR A 164 -14.95 8.08 -5.85
CA THR A 164 -15.55 8.48 -7.13
C THR A 164 -17.02 8.06 -7.22
N ALA A 165 -17.38 6.85 -6.77
CA ALA A 165 -18.76 6.38 -6.76
C ALA A 165 -19.65 7.19 -5.82
N SER A 166 -19.11 7.64 -4.67
CA SER A 166 -19.85 8.49 -3.73
C SER A 166 -20.13 9.89 -4.27
N VAL A 167 -19.23 10.46 -5.07
CA VAL A 167 -19.45 11.75 -5.73
C VAL A 167 -20.56 11.67 -6.77
N VAL A 168 -20.59 10.61 -7.57
CA VAL A 168 -21.64 10.38 -8.59
C VAL A 168 -23.02 10.18 -7.95
N ALA A 169 -23.08 9.53 -6.78
CA ALA A 169 -24.34 9.29 -6.08
C ALA A 169 -24.96 10.55 -5.42
N THR A 170 -24.17 11.61 -5.22
CA THR A 170 -24.66 12.87 -4.63
C THR A 170 -25.09 13.90 -5.67
N GLU A 171 -24.87 13.67 -6.97
CA GLU A 171 -25.29 14.58 -8.04
C GLU A 171 -26.72 14.34 -8.53
N ASP A 172 -27.38 13.24 -8.12
CA ASP A 172 -28.74 12.86 -8.54
C ASP A 172 -29.84 13.20 -7.52
N ASP A 173 -29.56 13.89 -6.41
CA ASP A 173 -30.59 14.34 -5.48
C ASP A 173 -31.15 15.70 -5.90
N PRO A 174 -32.47 15.84 -6.17
CA PRO A 174 -33.07 17.12 -6.53
C PRO A 174 -33.04 18.06 -5.34
N VAL A 175 -32.40 19.22 -5.51
CA VAL A 175 -32.36 20.33 -4.57
C VAL A 175 -33.77 20.78 -4.23
N ALA A 176 -34.20 20.53 -2.99
CA ALA A 176 -35.40 21.18 -2.43
C ALA A 176 -35.11 22.70 -2.23
N PRO A 177 -36.06 23.59 -2.53
CA PRO A 177 -35.85 25.03 -2.42
C PRO A 177 -35.70 25.47 -0.95
N GLU A 178 -34.63 26.21 -0.69
CA GLU A 178 -34.38 26.84 0.61
C GLU A 178 -35.43 27.94 0.93
N PRO A 179 -35.82 28.10 2.19
CA PRO A 179 -36.61 29.26 2.59
C PRO A 179 -35.74 30.51 2.76
N THR A 180 -36.14 31.57 2.11
CA THR A 180 -35.55 32.91 2.20
C THR A 180 -35.73 33.49 3.61
N HIS A 181 -34.64 33.91 4.26
CA HIS A 181 -34.67 34.87 5.34
C HIS A 181 -33.61 35.95 5.17
N ASP A 182 -34.09 37.15 4.96
CA ASP A 182 -33.34 38.42 5.02
C ASP A 182 -32.78 38.67 6.42
N ALA A 183 -31.55 39.15 6.51
CA ALA A 183 -31.19 40.34 7.33
C ALA A 183 -29.68 40.59 7.36
N LYS A 184 -29.31 41.68 6.78
CA LYS A 184 -28.33 42.77 7.15
C LYS A 184 -27.29 42.49 8.23
N GLY A 185 -26.03 42.80 7.89
CA GLY A 185 -24.99 43.17 8.86
C GLY A 185 -23.58 43.19 8.26
N ALA A 186 -23.12 44.40 7.97
CA ALA A 186 -21.81 44.71 7.43
C ALA A 186 -20.68 44.47 8.42
N ALA A 187 -19.52 44.03 7.96
CA ALA A 187 -18.20 44.60 8.30
C ALA A 187 -17.10 44.03 7.42
N ALA A 188 -16.42 44.90 6.74
CA ALA A 188 -15.22 44.66 5.94
C ALA A 188 -14.00 44.44 6.85
N ILE A 189 -13.06 43.52 6.48
CA ILE A 189 -11.62 43.69 6.74
C ILE A 189 -10.80 42.83 5.74
N VAL A 190 -10.13 43.55 4.87
CA VAL A 190 -8.76 43.44 4.31
C VAL A 190 -8.18 42.07 3.95
N LYS A 191 -7.97 41.91 2.63
CA LYS A 191 -7.03 40.98 1.97
C LYS A 191 -5.59 41.36 2.29
N PRO A 192 -4.68 40.39 2.29
CA PRO A 192 -3.47 40.49 1.45
C PRO A 192 -3.38 39.41 0.38
N ALA A 193 -3.04 39.82 -0.80
CA ALA A 193 -2.73 39.02 -1.97
C ALA A 193 -1.37 38.35 -1.80
N THR A 194 -1.29 37.05 -2.05
CA THR A 194 -0.04 36.37 -2.45
C THR A 194 -0.33 35.43 -3.60
N THR A 195 0.27 35.77 -4.72
CA THR A 195 0.26 35.07 -5.98
C THR A 195 0.93 33.70 -5.84
N ALA A 196 0.18 32.63 -6.00
CA ALA A 196 0.72 31.28 -6.18
C ALA A 196 1.09 31.07 -7.66
N PRO A 197 2.24 30.46 -7.96
CA PRO A 197 2.62 30.15 -9.33
C PRO A 197 1.78 28.99 -9.88
N LYS A 198 1.34 29.15 -11.12
CA LYS A 198 0.57 28.20 -11.96
C LYS A 198 1.30 26.85 -12.04
N PRO A 199 0.64 25.71 -11.76
CA PRO A 199 1.27 24.41 -11.94
C PRO A 199 1.49 24.09 -13.43
N PRO A 200 2.60 23.41 -13.78
CA PRO A 200 2.87 23.01 -15.16
C PRO A 200 1.89 21.94 -15.64
N ALA A 201 1.62 21.99 -16.94
CA ALA A 201 0.66 21.18 -17.66
C ALA A 201 0.81 19.68 -17.38
N LYS A 202 -0.35 19.05 -17.18
CA LYS A 202 -0.58 17.63 -16.94
C LYS A 202 -0.04 16.79 -18.11
N ALA A 203 1.09 16.11 -17.92
CA ALA A 203 1.47 15.02 -18.81
C ALA A 203 0.51 13.85 -18.56
N THR A 204 -0.28 13.50 -19.56
CA THR A 204 -1.17 12.35 -19.56
C THR A 204 -0.35 11.06 -19.47
N ALA A 205 -0.28 10.48 -18.28
CA ALA A 205 0.26 9.14 -18.11
C ALA A 205 -0.69 8.14 -18.78
N LYS A 206 -0.23 7.53 -19.88
CA LYS A 206 -0.92 6.43 -20.56
C LYS A 206 -1.22 5.33 -19.55
N ALA A 207 -2.48 4.90 -19.46
CA ALA A 207 -2.90 3.76 -18.62
C ALA A 207 -2.01 2.55 -18.92
N PRO A 208 -1.70 1.70 -17.90
CA PRO A 208 -0.88 0.52 -18.11
C PRO A 208 -1.52 -0.36 -19.19
N VAL A 209 -0.79 -0.60 -20.27
CA VAL A 209 -1.26 -1.44 -21.37
C VAL A 209 -1.43 -2.86 -20.83
N LYS A 210 -2.66 -3.38 -20.93
CA LYS A 210 -2.98 -4.76 -20.58
C LYS A 210 -2.09 -5.71 -21.38
N PRO A 211 -1.32 -6.59 -20.73
CA PRO A 211 -0.45 -7.52 -21.44
C PRO A 211 -1.28 -8.53 -22.25
N ALA A 212 -0.76 -8.95 -23.40
CA ALA A 212 -1.39 -9.98 -24.21
C ALA A 212 -1.40 -11.33 -23.48
N LEU A 213 -2.56 -12.01 -23.49
CA LEU A 213 -2.66 -13.37 -22.94
C LEU A 213 -1.91 -14.35 -23.85
N LYS A 214 -0.89 -15.02 -23.29
CA LYS A 214 -0.21 -16.13 -23.96
C LYS A 214 -0.67 -17.45 -23.35
N GLY A 215 -1.56 -18.17 -24.04
CA GLY A 215 -2.15 -19.42 -23.56
C GLY A 215 -3.27 -19.21 -22.55
N THR A 216 -3.51 -20.18 -21.67
CA THR A 216 -4.51 -20.13 -20.60
C THR A 216 -3.84 -20.06 -19.23
N LEU A 217 -4.50 -19.36 -18.26
CA LEU A 217 -4.07 -19.37 -16.86
C LEU A 217 -5.08 -20.17 -16.05
N LYS A 218 -4.59 -21.07 -15.21
CA LYS A 218 -5.39 -21.92 -14.32
C LYS A 218 -4.64 -22.21 -13.04
N LYS A 219 -5.28 -22.82 -12.07
CA LYS A 219 -4.67 -23.23 -10.80
C LYS A 219 -3.34 -23.95 -11.05
N GLY A 220 -2.27 -23.48 -10.39
CA GLY A 220 -0.89 -23.94 -10.58
C GLY A 220 -0.08 -23.15 -11.61
N SER A 221 -0.67 -22.31 -12.46
CA SER A 221 0.09 -21.44 -13.38
C SER A 221 1.01 -20.48 -12.61
N LYS A 222 2.24 -20.28 -13.09
CA LYS A 222 3.25 -19.41 -12.44
C LYS A 222 3.93 -18.52 -13.49
N ASN A 223 3.53 -17.26 -13.56
CA ASN A 223 4.13 -16.25 -14.45
C ASN A 223 3.65 -14.83 -14.15
N GLY A 224 4.21 -13.83 -14.83
CA GLY A 224 3.85 -12.43 -14.67
C GLY A 224 2.40 -12.08 -15.07
N LEU A 225 1.76 -12.87 -15.96
CA LEU A 225 0.35 -12.69 -16.30
C LEU A 225 -0.57 -13.07 -15.13
N VAL A 226 -0.15 -14.04 -14.29
CA VAL A 226 -0.87 -14.36 -13.04
C VAL A 226 -0.75 -13.20 -12.05
N THR A 227 0.41 -12.56 -11.94
CA THR A 227 0.56 -11.35 -11.12
C THR A 227 -0.35 -10.23 -11.62
N TYR A 228 -0.38 -9.99 -12.93
CA TYR A 228 -1.31 -9.01 -13.53
C TYR A 228 -2.77 -9.34 -13.21
N LEU A 229 -3.17 -10.60 -13.40
CA LEU A 229 -4.53 -11.11 -13.08
C LEU A 229 -4.89 -10.89 -11.61
N GLN A 230 -4.01 -11.28 -10.70
CA GLN A 230 -4.20 -11.11 -9.26
C GLN A 230 -4.38 -9.65 -8.88
N ASN A 231 -3.54 -8.76 -9.41
CA ASN A 231 -3.63 -7.32 -9.17
C ASN A 231 -4.95 -6.75 -9.73
N SER A 232 -5.35 -7.15 -10.95
CA SER A 232 -6.59 -6.69 -11.59
C SER A 232 -7.85 -7.16 -10.87
N LEU A 233 -7.82 -8.33 -10.24
CA LEU A 233 -8.94 -8.90 -9.50
C LEU A 233 -8.90 -8.62 -7.99
N GLY A 234 -7.87 -7.90 -7.50
CA GLY A 234 -7.70 -7.63 -6.08
C GLY A 234 -7.49 -8.90 -5.25
N VAL A 235 -6.87 -9.93 -5.82
CA VAL A 235 -6.65 -11.21 -5.12
C VAL A 235 -5.58 -11.06 -4.06
N VAL A 236 -5.95 -11.29 -2.79
CA VAL A 236 -5.05 -11.27 -1.64
C VAL A 236 -4.96 -12.68 -1.04
N GLY A 237 -3.72 -13.11 -0.75
CA GLY A 237 -3.44 -14.34 0.01
C GLY A 237 -3.06 -15.56 -0.83
N ASP A 238 -2.98 -15.44 -2.16
CA ASP A 238 -2.19 -16.34 -2.99
C ASP A 238 -0.79 -15.75 -3.18
N THR A 239 0.20 -16.59 -3.42
CA THR A 239 1.55 -16.12 -3.77
C THR A 239 1.51 -15.29 -5.05
N PRO A 240 2.03 -14.06 -5.10
CA PRO A 240 2.09 -13.25 -6.31
C PRO A 240 2.73 -14.02 -7.47
N GLY A 241 2.05 -14.02 -8.61
CA GLY A 241 2.48 -14.76 -9.79
C GLY A 241 2.22 -16.26 -9.77
N THR A 242 1.65 -16.81 -8.69
CA THR A 242 1.19 -18.20 -8.61
C THR A 242 -0.34 -18.23 -8.52
N PHE A 243 -0.97 -18.88 -9.47
CA PHE A 243 -2.43 -19.02 -9.55
C PHE A 243 -2.89 -20.05 -8.50
N GLY A 244 -3.21 -19.58 -7.30
CA GLY A 244 -3.67 -20.38 -6.17
C GLY A 244 -5.19 -20.47 -6.09
N GLU A 245 -5.68 -20.92 -4.93
CA GLU A 245 -7.11 -21.09 -4.67
C GLU A 245 -7.90 -19.79 -4.72
N LYS A 246 -7.36 -18.72 -4.12
CA LYS A 246 -8.05 -17.42 -4.08
C LYS A 246 -8.11 -16.77 -5.45
N THR A 247 -7.06 -16.93 -6.26
CA THR A 247 -7.05 -16.51 -7.66
C THR A 247 -8.13 -17.28 -8.45
N HIS A 248 -8.25 -18.59 -8.23
CA HIS A 248 -9.29 -19.42 -8.86
C HIS A 248 -10.69 -18.91 -8.51
N LEU A 249 -11.00 -18.71 -7.23
CA LEU A 249 -12.29 -18.22 -6.78
C LEU A 249 -12.61 -16.82 -7.34
N ALA A 250 -11.65 -15.91 -7.36
CA ALA A 250 -11.84 -14.58 -7.96
C ALA A 250 -12.13 -14.64 -9.46
N VAL A 251 -11.50 -15.57 -10.17
CA VAL A 251 -11.78 -15.82 -11.60
C VAL A 251 -13.19 -16.39 -11.80
N VAL A 252 -13.59 -17.37 -10.99
CA VAL A 252 -14.96 -17.93 -11.01
C VAL A 252 -16.00 -16.82 -10.79
N ASP A 253 -15.77 -15.93 -9.81
CA ASP A 253 -16.66 -14.80 -9.56
C ASP A 253 -16.71 -13.80 -10.72
N LEU A 254 -15.57 -13.48 -11.33
CA LEU A 254 -15.51 -12.65 -12.54
C LEU A 254 -16.32 -13.29 -13.69
N GLN A 255 -16.15 -14.59 -13.89
CA GLN A 255 -16.85 -15.34 -14.93
C GLN A 255 -18.37 -15.33 -14.71
N LYS A 256 -18.84 -15.61 -13.49
CA LYS A 256 -20.27 -15.54 -13.13
C LYS A 256 -20.87 -14.15 -13.38
N LYS A 257 -20.17 -13.08 -12.92
CA LYS A 257 -20.62 -11.69 -13.14
C LYS A 257 -20.72 -11.31 -14.61
N ASN A 258 -19.91 -11.93 -15.47
CA ASN A 258 -19.90 -11.68 -16.92
C ASN A 258 -20.67 -12.73 -17.75
N LYS A 259 -21.44 -13.63 -17.10
CA LYS A 259 -22.20 -14.70 -17.75
C LYS A 259 -21.32 -15.63 -18.62
N LEU A 260 -20.10 -15.88 -18.20
CA LEU A 260 -19.18 -16.83 -18.80
C LEU A 260 -19.28 -18.18 -18.07
N THR A 261 -18.76 -19.25 -18.69
CA THR A 261 -18.56 -20.53 -18.00
C THR A 261 -17.64 -20.33 -16.80
N ALA A 262 -18.13 -20.65 -15.59
CA ALA A 262 -17.44 -20.39 -14.33
C ALA A 262 -16.52 -21.56 -13.95
N ASP A 263 -15.55 -21.87 -14.81
CA ASP A 263 -14.59 -22.97 -14.68
C ASP A 263 -13.28 -22.58 -13.95
N GLY A 264 -13.10 -21.28 -13.66
CA GLY A 264 -11.89 -20.77 -13.03
C GLY A 264 -10.66 -20.77 -13.92
N ILE A 265 -10.84 -20.97 -15.24
CA ILE A 265 -9.77 -20.94 -16.23
C ILE A 265 -9.82 -19.63 -17.00
N VAL A 266 -8.69 -18.93 -17.07
CA VAL A 266 -8.60 -17.66 -17.80
C VAL A 266 -8.16 -17.93 -19.23
N GLY A 267 -9.15 -18.07 -20.12
CA GLY A 267 -8.96 -18.03 -21.56
C GLY A 267 -9.20 -16.63 -22.13
N PRO A 268 -9.20 -16.49 -23.49
CA PRO A 268 -9.36 -15.18 -24.16
C PRO A 268 -10.63 -14.42 -23.73
N LEU A 269 -11.76 -15.09 -23.59
CA LEU A 269 -13.03 -14.49 -23.18
C LEU A 269 -12.96 -13.93 -21.75
N THR A 270 -12.45 -14.74 -20.81
CA THR A 270 -12.24 -14.31 -19.41
C THR A 270 -11.22 -13.19 -19.32
N TRP A 271 -10.10 -13.32 -20.06
CA TRP A 271 -9.09 -12.28 -20.13
C TRP A 271 -9.65 -10.96 -20.68
N GLY A 272 -10.53 -11.03 -21.68
CA GLY A 272 -11.22 -9.86 -22.24
C GLY A 272 -12.00 -9.04 -21.20
N LYS A 273 -12.49 -9.67 -20.13
CA LYS A 273 -13.29 -9.03 -19.07
C LYS A 273 -12.44 -8.44 -17.93
N ILE A 274 -11.14 -8.71 -17.88
CA ILE A 274 -10.21 -8.09 -16.93
C ILE A 274 -9.90 -6.69 -17.43
N LYS A 275 -10.09 -5.70 -16.59
CA LYS A 275 -9.86 -4.27 -16.89
C LYS A 275 -8.49 -3.83 -16.38
#